data_b5b1aa3351afba623397565e955fb66e
#
_entry.id   b5b1aa3351afba623397565e955fb66e
#
_cell.length_a   1.000
_cell.length_b   1.000
_cell.length_c   1.000
_cell.angle_alpha   90.00
_cell.angle_beta   90.00
_cell.angle_gamma   90.00
#
_symmetry.space_group_name_H-M   'P 1'
#
loop_
_entity.id
_entity.type
_entity.pdbx_description
1 polymer ?
#
loop_
_entity_poly.entity_id
_entity_poly.type
_entity_poly.pdbx_seq_one_letter_code
_entity_poly.pdbx_strand_id
1 'polypeptide(L)'
;AEENNINCIQTKVGDRYVLEEMLKNGYNIGGEQSGHIIFLDYNPTGDGILTSLMLIKVMLEKQKTASELCKIINIYPQVLINAKVASDKKEEYKTDPEIKEAIEKLEAEFSGDGRVLIRPSGTEPLVRVMLEGENQDYIQKKAEELAKLIESKLSK
;
A
#
# COMPACT_ATOMS: atom_id res chain seq x y z
N ALA A 1 7.04 6.19 -12.98
CA ALA A 1 6.61 5.25 -14.03
C ALA A 1 6.19 6.01 -15.28
N GLU A 2 5.33 7.01 -15.17
CA GLU A 2 4.81 7.81 -16.30
C GLU A 2 5.91 8.47 -17.13
N GLU A 3 6.91 9.09 -16.49
CA GLU A 3 8.04 9.73 -17.17
C GLU A 3 8.85 8.76 -18.07
N ASN A 4 8.79 7.48 -17.79
CA ASN A 4 9.48 6.43 -18.55
C ASN A 4 8.52 5.58 -19.39
N ASN A 5 7.27 5.98 -19.53
CA ASN A 5 6.21 5.22 -20.23
C ASN A 5 6.06 3.77 -19.68
N ILE A 6 6.27 3.58 -18.38
CA ILE A 6 6.08 2.29 -17.72
C ILE A 6 4.65 2.24 -17.19
N ASN A 7 3.87 1.29 -17.69
CA ASN A 7 2.53 1.03 -17.18
C ASN A 7 2.62 0.31 -15.83
N CYS A 8 2.10 0.91 -14.78
CA CYS A 8 2.09 0.35 -13.43
C CYS A 8 0.65 -0.03 -13.04
N ILE A 9 0.40 -1.32 -12.91
CA ILE A 9 -0.92 -1.84 -12.55
C ILE A 9 -0.97 -2.09 -11.04
N GLN A 10 -1.99 -1.56 -10.38
CA GLN A 10 -2.25 -1.80 -8.97
C GLN A 10 -3.23 -2.95 -8.80
N THR A 11 -2.88 -3.91 -7.94
CA THR A 11 -3.72 -5.06 -7.59
C THR A 11 -4.28 -4.92 -6.17
N LYS A 12 -5.12 -5.88 -5.76
CA LYS A 12 -5.41 -6.07 -4.33
C LYS A 12 -4.13 -6.45 -3.59
N VAL A 13 -4.08 -6.13 -2.28
CA VAL A 13 -2.95 -6.48 -1.41
C VAL A 13 -2.84 -7.98 -1.25
N GLY A 14 -1.66 -8.53 -1.55
CA GLY A 14 -1.31 -9.94 -1.47
C GLY A 14 -0.56 -10.42 -2.71
N ASP A 15 0.57 -11.09 -2.52
CA ASP A 15 1.44 -11.65 -3.56
C ASP A 15 0.68 -12.53 -4.56
N ARG A 16 -0.30 -13.28 -4.08
CA ARG A 16 -1.20 -14.07 -4.91
C ARG A 16 -1.92 -13.22 -5.98
N TYR A 17 -2.46 -12.06 -5.59
CA TYR A 17 -3.19 -11.20 -6.54
C TYR A 17 -2.25 -10.55 -7.56
N VAL A 18 -1.00 -10.25 -7.13
CA VAL A 18 0.04 -9.79 -8.04
C VAL A 18 0.34 -10.87 -9.09
N LEU A 19 0.58 -12.11 -8.65
CA LEU A 19 0.86 -13.22 -9.56
C LEU A 19 -0.31 -13.52 -10.51
N GLU A 20 -1.55 -13.55 -9.99
CA GLU A 20 -2.76 -13.76 -10.81
C GLU A 20 -2.86 -12.71 -11.93
N GLU A 21 -2.62 -11.43 -11.62
CA GLU A 21 -2.65 -10.35 -12.60
C GLU A 21 -1.52 -10.44 -13.61
N MET A 22 -0.30 -10.81 -13.15
CA MET A 22 0.85 -11.05 -14.04
C MET A 22 0.59 -12.16 -15.05
N LEU A 23 0.08 -13.30 -14.59
CA LEU A 23 -0.24 -14.46 -15.45
C LEU A 23 -1.34 -14.14 -16.46
N LYS A 24 -2.36 -13.40 -16.04
CA LYS A 24 -3.50 -13.03 -16.89
C LYS A 24 -3.11 -12.11 -18.05
N ASN A 25 -2.18 -11.19 -17.82
CA ASN A 25 -1.86 -10.12 -18.77
C ASN A 25 -0.44 -10.25 -19.37
N GLY A 26 0.34 -11.25 -18.96
CA GLY A 26 1.70 -11.47 -19.47
C GLY A 26 2.72 -10.45 -18.93
N TYR A 27 2.53 -9.96 -17.70
CA TYR A 27 3.51 -9.07 -17.09
C TYR A 27 4.66 -9.89 -16.49
N ASN A 28 5.88 -9.43 -16.69
CA ASN A 28 7.08 -10.17 -16.28
C ASN A 28 7.69 -9.73 -14.94
N ILE A 29 7.31 -8.57 -14.41
CA ILE A 29 7.74 -8.08 -13.09
C ILE A 29 6.53 -7.69 -12.28
N GLY A 30 6.46 -8.18 -11.04
CA GLY A 30 5.48 -7.78 -10.05
C GLY A 30 6.08 -7.77 -8.65
N GLY A 31 5.43 -7.09 -7.72
CA GLY A 31 5.93 -7.06 -6.35
C GLY A 31 5.00 -6.35 -5.38
N GLU A 32 5.38 -6.40 -4.12
CA GLU A 32 4.69 -5.77 -3.01
C GLU A 32 5.66 -4.94 -2.15
N GLN A 33 5.12 -3.99 -1.43
CA GLN A 33 5.88 -3.19 -0.46
C GLN A 33 6.51 -4.03 0.65
N SER A 34 5.99 -5.23 0.91
CA SER A 34 6.55 -6.22 1.84
C SER A 34 7.95 -6.74 1.45
N GLY A 35 8.41 -6.45 0.24
CA GLY A 35 9.69 -6.89 -0.29
C GLY A 35 9.61 -8.15 -1.15
N HIS A 36 8.43 -8.71 -1.38
CA HIS A 36 8.24 -9.79 -2.36
C HIS A 36 8.33 -9.21 -3.77
N ILE A 37 9.26 -9.72 -4.57
CA ILE A 37 9.39 -9.37 -5.98
C ILE A 37 9.38 -10.65 -6.81
N ILE A 38 8.56 -10.68 -7.85
CA ILE A 38 8.38 -11.78 -8.79
C ILE A 38 8.98 -11.36 -10.13
N PHE A 39 9.90 -12.15 -10.65
CA PHE A 39 10.40 -12.09 -12.02
C PHE A 39 9.86 -13.31 -12.77
N LEU A 40 8.70 -13.18 -13.40
CA LEU A 40 7.92 -14.30 -13.93
C LEU A 40 8.67 -15.11 -15.00
N ASP A 41 9.57 -14.48 -15.75
CA ASP A 41 10.41 -15.14 -16.74
C ASP A 41 11.40 -16.17 -16.12
N TYR A 42 11.62 -16.07 -14.81
CA TYR A 42 12.58 -16.93 -14.08
C TYR A 42 11.89 -17.79 -13.02
N ASN A 43 10.97 -17.22 -12.25
CA ASN A 43 10.32 -17.91 -11.14
C ASN A 43 8.91 -17.34 -10.89
N PRO A 44 7.85 -18.17 -10.79
CA PRO A 44 6.48 -17.73 -10.54
C PRO A 44 6.19 -17.38 -9.06
N THR A 45 7.22 -17.17 -8.26
CA THR A 45 7.08 -16.76 -6.84
C THR A 45 8.11 -15.70 -6.49
N GLY A 46 7.86 -14.97 -5.40
CA GLY A 46 8.86 -14.07 -4.84
C GLY A 46 10.13 -14.81 -4.46
N ASP A 47 11.29 -14.31 -4.91
CA ASP A 47 12.59 -14.92 -4.70
C ASP A 47 13.62 -13.83 -4.36
N GLY A 48 14.06 -13.81 -3.09
CA GLY A 48 15.00 -12.80 -2.59
C GLY A 48 16.40 -12.94 -3.18
N ILE A 49 16.83 -14.17 -3.49
CA ILE A 49 18.15 -14.43 -4.11
C ILE A 49 18.14 -13.91 -5.55
N LEU A 50 17.14 -14.30 -6.32
CA LEU A 50 16.96 -13.82 -7.69
C LEU A 50 16.84 -12.30 -7.73
N THR A 51 16.05 -11.70 -6.84
CA THR A 51 15.91 -10.25 -6.72
C THR A 51 17.23 -9.55 -6.46
N SER A 52 18.06 -10.11 -5.55
CA SER A 52 19.39 -9.58 -5.25
C SER A 52 20.32 -9.66 -6.47
N LEU A 53 20.30 -10.76 -7.19
CA LEU A 53 21.10 -10.93 -8.41
C LEU A 53 20.68 -9.96 -9.52
N MET A 54 19.36 -9.74 -9.68
CA MET A 54 18.82 -8.76 -10.65
C MET A 54 19.23 -7.33 -10.28
N LEU A 55 19.21 -6.97 -8.98
CA LEU A 55 19.68 -5.67 -8.52
C LEU A 55 21.18 -5.49 -8.81
N ILE A 56 22.02 -6.50 -8.49
CA ILE A 56 23.46 -6.48 -8.79
C ILE A 56 23.71 -6.30 -10.28
N LYS A 57 22.96 -7.02 -11.12
CA LYS A 57 23.02 -6.86 -12.58
C LYS A 57 22.79 -5.41 -13.00
N VAL A 58 21.72 -4.79 -12.50
CA VAL A 58 21.42 -3.37 -12.79
C VAL A 58 22.52 -2.43 -12.31
N MET A 59 23.08 -2.69 -11.10
CA MET A 59 24.21 -1.91 -10.56
C MET A 59 25.43 -1.97 -11.50
N LEU A 60 25.77 -3.15 -12.00
CA LEU A 60 26.89 -3.35 -12.93
C LEU A 60 26.63 -2.69 -14.28
N GLU A 61 25.45 -2.87 -14.85
CA GLU A 61 25.08 -2.28 -16.14
C GLU A 61 25.05 -0.74 -16.11
N LYS A 62 24.55 -0.16 -15.01
CA LYS A 62 24.45 1.28 -14.82
C LYS A 62 25.70 1.91 -14.21
N GLN A 63 26.64 1.10 -13.71
CA GLN A 63 27.81 1.52 -12.93
C GLN A 63 27.45 2.46 -11.78
N LYS A 64 26.37 2.10 -11.04
CA LYS A 64 25.83 2.84 -9.91
C LYS A 64 25.74 1.95 -8.69
N THR A 65 25.88 2.57 -7.53
CA THR A 65 25.63 1.92 -6.25
C THR A 65 24.12 1.71 -6.01
N ALA A 66 23.74 0.80 -5.13
CA ALA A 66 22.34 0.60 -4.75
C ALA A 66 21.72 1.89 -4.20
N SER A 67 22.45 2.64 -3.38
CA SER A 67 21.98 3.92 -2.81
C SER A 67 21.72 5.00 -3.87
N GLU A 68 22.46 5.01 -4.97
CA GLU A 68 22.20 5.92 -6.10
C GLU A 68 20.98 5.48 -6.91
N LEU A 69 20.80 4.17 -7.09
CA LEU A 69 19.63 3.63 -7.78
C LEU A 69 18.33 3.84 -7.00
N CYS A 70 18.38 3.76 -5.67
CA CYS A 70 17.20 3.98 -4.81
C CYS A 70 16.73 5.44 -4.77
N LYS A 71 17.56 6.42 -5.19
CA LYS A 71 17.18 7.85 -5.20
C LYS A 71 16.13 8.23 -6.25
N ILE A 72 15.75 7.32 -7.13
CA ILE A 72 14.72 7.56 -8.15
C ILE A 72 13.29 7.58 -7.59
N ILE A 73 13.10 7.16 -6.35
CA ILE A 73 11.77 7.08 -5.71
C ILE A 73 11.79 7.92 -4.44
N ASN A 74 10.84 8.83 -4.31
CA ASN A 74 10.52 9.46 -3.04
C ASN A 74 9.58 8.53 -2.27
N ILE A 75 10.04 8.06 -1.11
CA ILE A 75 9.20 7.24 -0.22
C ILE A 75 8.42 8.21 0.66
N TYR A 76 7.10 8.21 0.51
CA TYR A 76 6.24 8.97 1.42
C TYR A 76 6.17 8.30 2.79
N PRO A 77 6.17 9.10 3.87
CA PRO A 77 5.81 8.60 5.19
C PRO A 77 4.48 7.88 5.17
N GLN A 78 4.39 6.81 5.98
CA GLN A 78 3.18 6.02 6.16
C GLN A 78 2.82 5.96 7.64
N VAL A 79 1.55 6.11 7.94
CA VAL A 79 0.98 5.97 9.28
C VAL A 79 -0.09 4.90 9.27
N LEU A 80 -0.08 4.02 10.27
CA LEU A 80 -1.09 2.99 10.48
C LEU A 80 -1.64 3.11 11.90
N ILE A 81 -2.94 3.43 12.01
CA ILE A 81 -3.66 3.50 13.27
C ILE A 81 -4.73 2.41 13.29
N ASN A 82 -4.81 1.71 14.41
CA ASN A 82 -5.82 0.67 14.62
C ASN A 82 -6.99 1.25 15.41
N ALA A 83 -8.16 1.34 14.78
CA ALA A 83 -9.42 1.72 15.44
C ALA A 83 -10.09 0.46 16.03
N LYS A 84 -10.31 0.42 17.34
CA LYS A 84 -10.98 -0.70 18.03
C LYS A 84 -12.49 -0.63 17.80
N VAL A 85 -13.08 -1.74 17.32
CA VAL A 85 -14.50 -1.81 16.97
C VAL A 85 -15.10 -3.11 17.50
N ALA A 86 -16.43 -3.20 17.62
CA ALA A 86 -17.10 -4.46 17.89
C ALA A 86 -16.86 -5.47 16.75
N SER A 87 -16.70 -6.75 17.07
CA SER A 87 -16.30 -7.78 16.10
C SER A 87 -17.30 -7.93 14.95
N ASP A 88 -18.58 -7.75 15.23
CA ASP A 88 -19.69 -7.83 14.28
C ASP A 88 -19.84 -6.53 13.43
N LYS A 89 -19.25 -5.43 13.88
CA LYS A 89 -19.34 -4.11 13.21
C LYS A 89 -18.14 -3.74 12.34
N LYS A 90 -17.18 -4.65 12.16
CA LYS A 90 -15.95 -4.35 11.41
C LYS A 90 -16.18 -3.86 9.98
N GLU A 91 -17.26 -4.24 9.35
CA GLU A 91 -17.59 -3.83 7.97
C GLU A 91 -18.49 -2.58 7.90
N GLU A 92 -19.08 -2.14 9.02
CA GLU A 92 -20.02 -1.00 9.04
C GLU A 92 -19.37 0.35 8.70
N TYR A 93 -18.03 0.46 8.80
CA TYR A 93 -17.34 1.68 8.35
C TYR A 93 -17.61 2.02 6.88
N LYS A 94 -18.00 1.03 6.06
CA LYS A 94 -18.34 1.23 4.64
C LYS A 94 -19.73 1.82 4.44
N THR A 95 -20.60 1.68 5.42
CA THR A 95 -22.03 2.04 5.33
C THR A 95 -22.43 3.18 6.25
N ASP A 96 -21.68 3.45 7.32
CA ASP A 96 -21.93 4.61 8.19
C ASP A 96 -21.70 5.91 7.42
N PRO A 97 -22.72 6.81 7.34
CA PRO A 97 -22.64 8.01 6.50
C PRO A 97 -21.53 8.98 6.91
N GLU A 98 -21.28 9.15 8.23
CA GLU A 98 -20.29 10.10 8.73
C GLU A 98 -18.87 9.58 8.48
N ILE A 99 -18.64 8.27 8.68
CA ILE A 99 -17.35 7.64 8.42
C ILE A 99 -17.05 7.69 6.91
N LYS A 100 -18.06 7.38 6.09
CA LYS A 100 -17.93 7.42 4.64
C LYS A 100 -17.58 8.81 4.11
N GLU A 101 -18.29 9.84 4.61
CA GLU A 101 -18.02 11.24 4.25
C GLU A 101 -16.58 11.65 4.66
N ALA A 102 -16.14 11.23 5.85
CA ALA A 102 -14.79 11.53 6.33
C ALA A 102 -13.71 10.84 5.46
N ILE A 103 -13.95 9.61 5.04
CA ILE A 103 -13.05 8.88 4.12
C ILE A 103 -13.00 9.57 2.76
N GLU A 104 -14.15 9.87 2.16
CA GLU A 104 -14.24 10.55 0.86
C GLU A 104 -13.53 11.91 0.86
N LYS A 105 -13.66 12.68 1.96
CA LYS A 105 -12.93 13.95 2.14
C LYS A 105 -11.42 13.74 2.17
N LEU A 106 -10.95 12.73 2.91
CA LEU A 106 -9.53 12.42 2.97
C LEU A 106 -9.00 11.93 1.62
N GLU A 107 -9.72 11.05 0.93
CA GLU A 107 -9.34 10.59 -0.40
C GLU A 107 -9.23 11.74 -1.40
N ALA A 108 -10.18 12.69 -1.36
CA ALA A 108 -10.13 13.88 -2.21
C ALA A 108 -8.95 14.79 -1.84
N GLU A 109 -8.66 14.96 -0.54
CA GLU A 109 -7.55 15.78 -0.05
C GLU A 109 -6.17 15.19 -0.41
N PHE A 110 -6.03 13.86 -0.41
CA PHE A 110 -4.82 13.13 -0.76
C PHE A 110 -4.71 12.75 -2.25
N SER A 111 -5.67 13.21 -3.08
CA SER A 111 -5.67 12.90 -4.51
C SER A 111 -4.44 13.50 -5.20
N GLY A 112 -3.55 12.62 -5.67
CA GLY A 112 -2.31 12.97 -6.36
C GLY A 112 -1.05 12.90 -5.50
N ASP A 113 -1.12 13.19 -4.19
CA ASP A 113 0.06 13.29 -3.31
C ASP A 113 0.01 12.37 -2.09
N GLY A 114 -0.82 11.34 -2.14
CA GLY A 114 -0.92 10.41 -1.01
C GLY A 114 -1.89 9.27 -1.25
N ARG A 115 -2.16 8.51 -0.18
CA ARG A 115 -3.05 7.36 -0.22
C ARG A 115 -3.82 7.21 1.09
N VAL A 116 -5.09 6.88 0.98
CA VAL A 116 -5.96 6.47 2.09
C VAL A 116 -6.35 5.01 1.90
N LEU A 117 -6.11 4.17 2.89
CA LEU A 117 -6.51 2.77 2.87
C LEU A 117 -7.14 2.36 4.19
N ILE A 118 -8.41 2.03 4.16
CA ILE A 118 -9.16 1.57 5.32
C ILE A 118 -9.53 0.10 5.11
N ARG A 119 -9.21 -0.75 6.09
CA ARG A 119 -9.53 -2.17 5.99
C ARG A 119 -9.78 -2.80 7.36
N PRO A 120 -10.73 -3.76 7.48
CA PRO A 120 -10.91 -4.52 8.69
C PRO A 120 -9.73 -5.49 8.90
N SER A 121 -9.41 -5.78 10.16
CA SER A 121 -8.51 -6.88 10.50
C SER A 121 -9.22 -8.22 10.32
N GLY A 122 -8.54 -9.20 9.72
CA GLY A 122 -9.08 -10.56 9.58
C GLY A 122 -9.25 -11.28 10.92
N THR A 123 -8.35 -11.02 11.87
CA THR A 123 -8.23 -11.79 13.12
C THR A 123 -8.63 -11.00 14.38
N GLU A 124 -8.54 -9.68 14.35
CA GLU A 124 -8.74 -8.82 15.52
C GLU A 124 -9.98 -7.94 15.37
N PRO A 125 -10.61 -7.50 16.48
CA PRO A 125 -11.77 -6.61 16.46
C PRO A 125 -11.33 -5.15 16.24
N LEU A 126 -10.79 -4.87 15.06
CA LEU A 126 -10.31 -3.54 14.69
C LEU A 126 -10.43 -3.25 13.19
N VAL A 127 -10.49 -1.97 12.87
CA VAL A 127 -10.34 -1.43 11.53
C VAL A 127 -9.00 -0.70 11.45
N ARG A 128 -8.23 -1.01 10.43
CA ARG A 128 -6.92 -0.39 10.18
C ARG A 128 -7.09 0.83 9.29
N VAL A 129 -6.63 1.97 9.80
CA VAL A 129 -6.59 3.26 9.09
C VAL A 129 -5.14 3.50 8.69
N MET A 130 -4.84 3.45 7.40
CA MET A 130 -3.52 3.69 6.85
C MET A 130 -3.56 4.91 5.95
N LEU A 131 -2.68 5.87 6.21
CA LEU A 131 -2.45 7.05 5.38
C LEU A 131 -0.99 7.12 4.94
N GLU A 132 -0.79 7.51 3.69
CA GLU A 132 0.52 7.86 3.12
C GLU A 132 0.45 9.30 2.61
N GLY A 133 1.52 10.07 2.76
CA GLY A 133 1.58 11.46 2.28
C GLY A 133 2.89 12.12 2.64
N GLU A 134 3.19 13.29 2.08
CA GLU A 134 4.47 13.98 2.26
C GLU A 134 4.76 14.41 3.71
N ASN A 135 3.74 14.86 4.43
CA ASN A 135 3.89 15.43 5.76
C ASN A 135 3.48 14.42 6.84
N GLN A 136 4.49 13.88 7.54
CA GLN A 136 4.32 12.87 8.60
C GLN A 136 3.34 13.33 9.70
N ASP A 137 3.50 14.55 10.22
CA ASP A 137 2.67 15.04 11.34
C ASP A 137 1.22 15.23 10.90
N TYR A 138 1.02 15.65 9.66
CA TYR A 138 -0.29 15.85 9.08
C TYR A 138 -1.05 14.54 8.90
N ILE A 139 -0.41 13.53 8.27
CA ILE A 139 -1.04 12.22 8.08
C ILE A 139 -1.28 11.51 9.42
N GLN A 140 -0.38 11.68 10.41
CA GLN A 140 -0.58 11.15 11.76
C GLN A 140 -1.86 11.70 12.38
N LYS A 141 -2.01 13.03 12.39
CA LYS A 141 -3.18 13.71 12.94
C LYS A 141 -4.47 13.25 12.24
N LYS A 142 -4.47 13.19 10.92
CA LYS A 142 -5.64 12.78 10.13
C LYS A 142 -6.02 11.31 10.35
N ALA A 143 -5.02 10.42 10.44
CA ALA A 143 -5.25 9.02 10.75
C ALA A 143 -5.86 8.83 12.15
N GLU A 144 -5.38 9.59 13.14
CA GLU A 144 -5.94 9.56 14.50
C GLU A 144 -7.37 10.11 14.55
N GLU A 145 -7.65 11.21 13.86
CA GLU A 145 -9.00 11.80 13.77
C GLU A 145 -9.99 10.78 13.19
N LEU A 146 -9.64 10.14 12.07
CA LEU A 146 -10.51 9.14 11.44
C LEU A 146 -10.64 7.87 12.30
N ALA A 147 -9.56 7.39 12.92
CA ALA A 147 -9.60 6.24 13.81
C ALA A 147 -10.53 6.49 15.02
N LYS A 148 -10.44 7.66 15.65
CA LYS A 148 -11.33 8.06 16.75
C LYS A 148 -12.79 8.15 16.32
N LEU A 149 -13.07 8.65 15.13
CA LEU A 149 -14.43 8.67 14.58
C LEU A 149 -14.98 7.24 14.44
N ILE A 150 -14.21 6.35 13.82
CA ILE A 150 -14.56 4.92 13.65
C ILE A 150 -14.81 4.26 15.02
N GLU A 151 -13.91 4.44 15.98
CA GLU A 151 -14.08 3.92 17.33
C GLU A 151 -15.33 4.44 18.03
N SER A 152 -15.61 5.72 17.92
CA SER A 152 -16.78 6.35 18.57
C SER A 152 -18.11 5.78 18.07
N LYS A 153 -18.15 5.36 16.80
CA LYS A 153 -19.35 4.83 16.14
C LYS A 153 -19.48 3.32 16.28
N LEU A 154 -18.37 2.59 16.22
CA LEU A 154 -18.39 1.13 16.03
C LEU A 154 -17.83 0.33 17.21
N SER A 155 -17.44 0.98 18.32
CA SER A 155 -16.87 0.28 19.50
C SER A 155 -17.90 -0.35 20.42
N LYS A 156 -19.21 -0.06 20.25
CA LYS A 156 -20.31 -0.55 21.11
C LYS A 156 -21.21 -1.49 20.36
#